data_be9f6ec4d623018142ab02b40a4c2cc0
#
_entry.id   be9f6ec4d623018142ab02b40a4c2cc0
#
_cell.length_a   1.000
_cell.length_b   1.000
_cell.length_c   1.000
_cell.angle_alpha   90.00
_cell.angle_beta   90.00
_cell.angle_gamma   90.00
#
_symmetry.space_group_name_H-M   'P 1'
#
loop_
_entity.id
_entity.type
_entity.pdbx_description
1 polymer ?
#
loop_
_entity_poly.entity_id
_entity_poly.type
_entity_poly.pdbx_seq_one_letter_code
_entity_poly.pdbx_strand_id
1 'polypeptide(L)'
;MLCDLFLFKLYVQNYIKNMHPRLFIFLLMICSNMIVNAQTHVASFFSDGMILQQQKSINIWGIDSAGTKIHVVSSWGETSQATTSTNGKWKLQLTTPTAGGPHAITIKGSSIVTINDVLIGEVWVCSGQSNMQIPLRGGLDGNFIEGGLDAIVNSKNDRIRFFTVKQNTSLKPLDNVKGRWEKAAPST
;
A
#
# COMPACT_ATOMS: atom_id res chain seq x y z
N MET A 1 -21.04 -34.96 -6.99
CA MET A 1 -20.69 -33.67 -6.35
C MET A 1 -21.57 -33.33 -5.15
N LEU A 2 -22.91 -33.30 -5.22
CA LEU A 2 -23.79 -33.07 -4.03
C LEU A 2 -23.83 -34.25 -3.07
N CYS A 3 -23.73 -35.48 -3.56
CA CYS A 3 -23.75 -36.71 -2.75
C CYS A 3 -22.48 -36.85 -1.89
N ASP A 4 -21.34 -36.47 -2.45
CA ASP A 4 -20.04 -36.52 -1.75
C ASP A 4 -19.96 -35.54 -0.58
N LEU A 5 -20.57 -34.35 -0.75
CA LEU A 5 -20.62 -33.35 0.30
C LEU A 5 -21.53 -33.76 1.47
N PHE A 6 -22.61 -34.50 1.17
CA PHE A 6 -23.53 -35.02 2.15
C PHE A 6 -22.92 -36.18 2.94
N LEU A 7 -22.25 -37.10 2.27
CA LEU A 7 -21.52 -38.21 2.90
C LEU A 7 -20.37 -37.71 3.77
N PHE A 8 -19.63 -36.72 3.30
CA PHE A 8 -18.56 -36.07 4.07
C PHE A 8 -19.11 -35.41 5.34
N LYS A 9 -20.26 -34.73 5.26
CA LYS A 9 -20.91 -34.08 6.39
C LYS A 9 -21.38 -35.09 7.46
N LEU A 10 -21.94 -36.21 7.01
CA LEU A 10 -22.35 -37.33 7.88
C LEU A 10 -21.13 -38.01 8.56
N TYR A 11 -20.05 -38.22 7.80
CA TYR A 11 -18.81 -38.77 8.33
C TYR A 11 -18.20 -37.89 9.41
N VAL A 12 -18.11 -36.59 9.17
CA VAL A 12 -17.58 -35.61 10.12
C VAL A 12 -18.47 -35.53 11.37
N GLN A 13 -19.81 -35.52 11.24
CA GLN A 13 -20.71 -35.53 12.37
C GLN A 13 -20.57 -36.79 13.24
N ASN A 14 -20.43 -37.96 12.62
CA ASN A 14 -20.23 -39.23 13.34
C ASN A 14 -18.88 -39.30 14.06
N TYR A 15 -17.85 -38.71 13.42
CA TYR A 15 -16.50 -38.63 14.02
C TYR A 15 -16.48 -37.72 15.24
N ILE A 16 -17.13 -36.57 15.18
CA ILE A 16 -17.25 -35.62 16.30
C ILE A 16 -18.07 -36.23 17.45
N LYS A 17 -19.13 -36.96 17.14
CA LYS A 17 -20.00 -37.60 18.16
C LYS A 17 -19.30 -38.70 18.95
N ASN A 18 -18.34 -39.39 18.34
CA ASN A 18 -17.58 -40.47 18.95
C ASN A 18 -16.22 -40.03 19.52
N MET A 19 -15.87 -38.77 19.38
CA MET A 19 -14.60 -38.22 19.86
C MET A 19 -14.66 -38.04 21.40
N HIS A 20 -13.64 -38.52 22.09
CA HIS A 20 -13.53 -38.36 23.54
C HIS A 20 -13.60 -36.85 23.90
N PRO A 21 -14.47 -36.42 24.85
CA PRO A 21 -14.65 -35.01 25.18
C PRO A 21 -13.33 -34.29 25.55
N ARG A 22 -12.37 -35.02 26.12
CA ARG A 22 -11.02 -34.51 26.44
C ARG A 22 -10.22 -34.16 25.15
N LEU A 23 -10.36 -34.98 24.09
CA LEU A 23 -9.69 -34.76 22.82
C LEU A 23 -10.31 -33.56 22.07
N PHE A 24 -11.65 -33.40 22.18
CA PHE A 24 -12.36 -32.25 21.62
C PHE A 24 -11.96 -30.94 22.28
N ILE A 25 -11.84 -30.93 23.62
CA ILE A 25 -11.37 -29.76 24.38
C ILE A 25 -9.91 -29.44 24.04
N PHE A 26 -9.07 -30.46 23.88
CA PHE A 26 -7.66 -30.29 23.52
C PHE A 26 -7.51 -29.72 22.10
N LEU A 27 -8.32 -30.18 21.14
CA LEU A 27 -8.37 -29.62 19.77
C LEU A 27 -8.89 -28.16 19.74
N LEU A 28 -9.90 -27.85 20.54
CA LEU A 28 -10.40 -26.48 20.73
C LEU A 28 -9.34 -25.55 21.34
N MET A 29 -8.57 -26.05 22.33
CA MET A 29 -7.45 -25.29 22.91
C MET A 29 -6.33 -25.02 21.90
N ILE A 30 -6.03 -25.97 21.00
CA ILE A 30 -5.03 -25.76 19.95
C ILE A 30 -5.51 -24.73 18.92
N CYS A 31 -6.79 -24.77 18.53
CA CYS A 31 -7.37 -23.80 17.60
C CYS A 31 -7.43 -22.37 18.17
N SER A 32 -7.53 -22.21 19.50
CA SER A 32 -7.61 -20.89 20.13
C SER A 32 -6.29 -20.12 20.18
N ASN A 33 -5.15 -20.76 19.84
CA ASN A 33 -3.83 -20.14 19.88
C ASN A 33 -3.32 -19.64 18.50
N MET A 34 -4.17 -19.57 17.47
CA MET A 34 -3.81 -18.87 16.26
C MET A 34 -3.85 -17.35 16.52
N ILE A 35 -2.77 -16.84 17.09
CA ILE A 35 -2.52 -15.40 17.17
C ILE A 35 -2.27 -14.94 15.74
N VAL A 36 -3.30 -14.41 15.11
CA VAL A 36 -3.14 -13.67 13.87
C VAL A 36 -2.39 -12.39 14.23
N ASN A 37 -1.07 -12.40 14.04
CA ASN A 37 -0.27 -11.20 14.15
C ASN A 37 -0.68 -10.27 13.00
N ALA A 38 -1.57 -9.34 13.27
CA ALA A 38 -1.80 -8.25 12.33
C ALA A 38 -0.54 -7.40 12.26
N GLN A 39 -0.09 -7.13 11.06
CA GLN A 39 1.04 -6.24 10.81
C GLN A 39 0.53 -4.86 10.41
N THR A 40 1.27 -3.84 10.79
CA THR A 40 1.03 -2.48 10.29
C THR A 40 1.25 -2.45 8.80
N HIS A 41 0.23 -2.10 8.03
CA HIS A 41 0.31 -1.88 6.60
C HIS A 41 -0.01 -0.42 6.28
N VAL A 42 0.75 0.13 5.36
CA VAL A 42 0.54 1.48 4.81
C VAL A 42 -0.01 1.33 3.39
N ALA A 43 -0.82 2.26 2.92
CA ALA A 43 -1.26 2.24 1.54
C ALA A 43 -0.05 2.25 0.61
N SER A 44 -0.07 1.47 -0.48
CA SER A 44 1.09 1.22 -1.35
C SER A 44 1.66 2.49 -2.00
N PHE A 45 0.88 3.56 -2.04
CA PHE A 45 1.35 4.88 -2.46
C PHE A 45 2.45 5.42 -1.53
N PHE A 46 2.41 5.09 -0.24
CA PHE A 46 3.44 5.45 0.73
C PHE A 46 4.50 4.36 0.79
N SER A 47 5.49 4.45 -0.05
CA SER A 47 6.58 3.50 -0.15
C SER A 47 7.89 4.19 -0.49
N ASP A 48 8.99 3.46 -0.44
CA ASP A 48 10.32 3.98 -0.73
C ASP A 48 10.37 4.71 -2.06
N GLY A 49 11.08 5.82 -2.10
CA GLY A 49 11.22 6.65 -3.27
C GLY A 49 10.06 7.61 -3.55
N MET A 50 9.06 7.70 -2.67
CA MET A 50 7.90 8.58 -2.86
C MET A 50 8.28 10.07 -2.82
N ILE A 51 7.39 10.91 -3.41
CA ILE A 51 7.41 12.36 -3.22
C ILE A 51 6.15 12.77 -2.48
N LEU A 52 6.28 13.68 -1.52
CA LEU A 52 5.20 14.33 -0.79
C LEU A 52 5.12 15.80 -1.15
N GLN A 53 3.90 16.34 -1.28
CA GLN A 53 3.69 17.75 -1.53
C GLN A 53 4.29 18.61 -0.42
N GLN A 54 5.11 19.61 -0.80
CA GLN A 54 5.75 20.53 0.15
C GLN A 54 4.74 21.46 0.84
N GLN A 55 5.10 21.92 2.06
CA GLN A 55 4.37 22.95 2.84
C GLN A 55 2.86 22.66 2.95
N LYS A 56 2.49 21.39 3.16
CA LYS A 56 1.11 20.94 3.30
C LYS A 56 0.95 19.99 4.46
N SER A 57 -0.22 19.99 5.05
CA SER A 57 -0.67 18.92 5.91
C SER A 57 -1.21 17.80 5.03
N ILE A 58 -0.46 16.71 4.92
CA ILE A 58 -0.81 15.55 4.10
C ILE A 58 -1.44 14.45 4.95
N ASN A 59 -2.33 13.68 4.36
CA ASN A 59 -2.87 12.49 4.99
C ASN A 59 -1.96 11.30 4.72
N ILE A 60 -1.68 10.50 5.75
CA ILE A 60 -1.09 9.16 5.66
C ILE A 60 -2.09 8.19 6.25
N TRP A 61 -2.27 7.02 5.61
CA TRP A 61 -3.27 6.04 6.04
C TRP A 61 -2.83 4.60 5.76
N GLY A 62 -3.50 3.69 6.43
CA GLY A 62 -3.23 2.27 6.30
C GLY A 62 -4.19 1.42 7.13
N ILE A 63 -3.77 0.19 7.41
CA ILE A 63 -4.53 -0.77 8.22
C ILE A 63 -3.65 -1.36 9.31
N ASP A 64 -4.28 -1.71 10.43
CA ASP A 64 -3.67 -2.42 11.56
C ASP A 64 -4.78 -3.08 12.39
N SER A 65 -4.45 -3.80 13.45
CA SER A 65 -5.43 -4.30 14.43
C SER A 65 -6.26 -3.16 15.00
N ALA A 66 -7.54 -3.39 15.21
CA ALA A 66 -8.43 -2.43 15.85
C ALA A 66 -7.89 -2.00 17.22
N GLY A 67 -7.92 -0.71 17.50
CA GLY A 67 -7.43 -0.13 18.76
C GLY A 67 -5.91 0.04 18.86
N THR A 68 -5.13 -0.39 17.86
CA THR A 68 -3.68 -0.16 17.83
C THR A 68 -3.37 1.33 17.75
N LYS A 69 -2.47 1.80 18.60
CA LYS A 69 -1.93 3.15 18.52
C LYS A 69 -0.85 3.21 17.44
N ILE A 70 -1.08 4.04 16.44
CA ILE A 70 -0.14 4.30 15.36
C ILE A 70 0.63 5.58 15.70
N HIS A 71 1.94 5.51 15.64
CA HIS A 71 2.83 6.65 15.88
C HIS A 71 3.75 6.83 14.67
N VAL A 72 3.70 8.00 14.06
CA VAL A 72 4.53 8.35 12.90
C VAL A 72 5.57 9.38 13.29
N VAL A 73 6.80 9.13 12.88
CA VAL A 73 7.94 10.04 13.10
C VAL A 73 8.64 10.25 11.77
N SER A 74 8.85 11.48 11.41
CA SER A 74 9.62 11.85 10.21
C SER A 74 11.04 12.27 10.56
N SER A 75 11.96 12.12 9.62
CA SER A 75 13.35 12.58 9.79
C SER A 75 13.50 14.11 9.79
N TRP A 76 12.47 14.85 9.41
CA TRP A 76 12.44 16.33 9.50
C TRP A 76 11.85 16.84 10.80
N GLY A 77 11.61 15.95 11.80
CA GLY A 77 11.20 16.31 13.14
C GLY A 77 9.70 16.35 13.40
N GLU A 78 8.86 16.13 12.38
CA GLU A 78 7.41 16.10 12.56
C GLU A 78 6.95 14.75 13.11
N THR A 79 5.98 14.75 14.01
CA THR A 79 5.39 13.56 14.60
C THR A 79 3.87 13.63 14.58
N SER A 80 3.22 12.49 14.42
CA SER A 80 1.76 12.40 14.46
C SER A 80 1.31 11.07 15.02
N GLN A 81 0.07 11.00 15.52
CA GLN A 81 -0.47 9.76 16.06
C GLN A 81 -1.94 9.60 15.73
N ALA A 82 -2.38 8.36 15.64
CA ALA A 82 -3.78 7.97 15.48
C ALA A 82 -4.05 6.66 16.20
N THR A 83 -5.33 6.34 16.40
CA THR A 83 -5.74 5.01 16.85
C THR A 83 -6.49 4.32 15.73
N THR A 84 -6.17 3.08 15.47
CA THR A 84 -6.85 2.26 14.47
C THR A 84 -8.32 2.06 14.85
N SER A 85 -9.22 2.33 13.94
CA SER A 85 -10.66 2.17 14.13
C SER A 85 -11.08 0.70 14.21
N THR A 86 -12.33 0.45 14.59
CA THR A 86 -12.88 -0.92 14.74
C THR A 86 -12.85 -1.74 13.45
N ASN A 87 -12.82 -1.07 12.28
CA ASN A 87 -12.70 -1.72 10.96
C ASN A 87 -11.23 -1.91 10.51
N GLY A 88 -10.26 -1.70 11.40
CA GLY A 88 -8.85 -1.89 11.12
C GLY A 88 -8.19 -0.75 10.33
N LYS A 89 -8.86 0.38 10.08
CA LYS A 89 -8.30 1.50 9.32
C LYS A 89 -7.75 2.56 10.25
N TRP A 90 -6.63 3.17 9.87
CA TRP A 90 -6.07 4.34 10.52
C TRP A 90 -5.73 5.41 9.49
N LYS A 91 -5.78 6.67 9.93
CA LYS A 91 -5.44 7.84 9.14
C LYS A 91 -4.94 8.93 10.09
N LEU A 92 -3.88 9.62 9.69
CA LEU A 92 -3.34 10.76 10.41
C LEU A 92 -2.85 11.83 9.44
N GLN A 93 -2.54 13.00 9.96
CA GLN A 93 -1.94 14.09 9.19
C GLN A 93 -0.48 14.28 9.60
N LEU A 94 0.35 14.62 8.63
CA LEU A 94 1.75 14.92 8.80
C LEU A 94 2.08 16.20 8.02
N THR A 95 2.69 17.18 8.67
CA THR A 95 3.08 18.43 8.01
C THR A 95 4.42 18.25 7.31
N THR A 96 4.50 18.69 6.06
CA THR A 96 5.71 18.62 5.24
C THR A 96 6.43 19.95 5.23
N PRO A 97 7.77 19.96 5.28
CA PRO A 97 8.59 21.17 5.15
C PRO A 97 8.64 21.69 3.71
N THR A 98 9.51 22.65 3.44
CA THR A 98 9.91 23.05 2.11
C THR A 98 10.59 21.91 1.35
N ALA A 99 10.65 22.02 0.01
CA ALA A 99 11.26 21.02 -0.86
C ALA A 99 12.66 20.61 -0.40
N GLY A 100 12.92 19.32 -0.40
CA GLY A 100 14.18 18.74 0.06
C GLY A 100 14.17 17.23 0.16
N GLY A 101 15.16 16.70 0.81
CA GLY A 101 15.36 15.26 1.03
C GLY A 101 16.69 14.74 0.48
N PRO A 102 16.96 13.43 0.54
CA PRO A 102 16.02 12.39 0.96
C PRO A 102 15.74 12.37 2.46
N HIS A 103 14.51 12.06 2.79
CA HIS A 103 14.00 11.89 4.16
C HIS A 103 13.59 10.44 4.42
N ALA A 104 13.26 10.15 5.69
CA ALA A 104 12.67 8.89 6.09
C ALA A 104 11.42 9.13 6.97
N ILE A 105 10.47 8.20 6.92
CA ILE A 105 9.29 8.18 7.79
C ILE A 105 9.22 6.82 8.45
N THR A 106 9.14 6.80 9.78
CA THR A 106 8.94 5.58 10.57
C THR A 106 7.53 5.56 11.14
N ILE A 107 6.83 4.48 10.88
CA ILE A 107 5.46 4.22 11.34
C ILE A 107 5.51 3.04 12.31
N LYS A 108 5.11 3.28 13.54
CA LYS A 108 5.08 2.29 14.63
C LYS A 108 3.64 1.98 14.97
N GLY A 109 3.23 0.74 14.82
CA GLY A 109 1.95 0.18 15.20
C GLY A 109 2.16 -1.20 15.82
N SER A 110 1.41 -2.21 15.39
CA SER A 110 1.67 -3.62 15.77
C SER A 110 3.01 -4.14 15.21
N SER A 111 3.49 -3.53 14.13
CA SER A 111 4.85 -3.69 13.62
C SER A 111 5.44 -2.33 13.24
N ILE A 112 6.73 -2.31 12.91
CA ILE A 112 7.41 -1.08 12.47
C ILE A 112 7.57 -1.14 10.95
N VAL A 113 7.15 -0.06 10.28
CA VAL A 113 7.36 0.17 8.85
C VAL A 113 8.22 1.42 8.70
N THR A 114 9.31 1.33 7.93
CA THR A 114 10.14 2.48 7.61
C THR A 114 10.10 2.71 6.10
N ILE A 115 9.81 3.94 5.70
CA ILE A 115 9.80 4.39 4.31
C ILE A 115 11.02 5.28 4.12
N ASN A 116 11.87 4.93 3.17
CA ASN A 116 13.13 5.61 2.89
C ASN A 116 13.09 6.35 1.56
N ASP A 117 14.12 7.18 1.32
CA ASP A 117 14.29 7.94 0.07
C ASP A 117 13.06 8.81 -0.25
N VAL A 118 12.44 9.42 0.77
CA VAL A 118 11.28 10.29 0.63
C VAL A 118 11.74 11.68 0.21
N LEU A 119 11.25 12.18 -0.90
CA LEU A 119 11.45 13.56 -1.31
C LEU A 119 10.24 14.42 -0.93
N ILE A 120 10.50 15.69 -0.64
CA ILE A 120 9.49 16.71 -0.47
C ILE A 120 9.59 17.67 -1.66
N GLY A 121 8.48 17.94 -2.34
CA GLY A 121 8.48 18.77 -3.55
C GLY A 121 7.08 18.99 -4.09
N GLU A 122 6.99 19.20 -5.40
CA GLU A 122 5.70 19.35 -6.09
C GLU A 122 5.18 17.99 -6.54
N VAL A 123 3.89 17.76 -6.32
CA VAL A 123 3.19 16.53 -6.73
C VAL A 123 2.15 16.89 -7.81
N TRP A 124 2.31 16.30 -8.98
CA TRP A 124 1.40 16.46 -10.10
C TRP A 124 0.55 15.20 -10.29
N VAL A 125 -0.75 15.37 -10.41
CA VAL A 125 -1.67 14.29 -10.76
C VAL A 125 -1.96 14.35 -12.25
N CYS A 126 -1.40 13.39 -12.98
CA CYS A 126 -1.59 13.24 -14.41
C CYS A 126 -2.67 12.20 -14.66
N SER A 127 -3.82 12.62 -15.16
CA SER A 127 -4.98 11.76 -15.40
C SER A 127 -5.69 12.17 -16.69
N GLY A 128 -6.40 11.25 -17.32
CA GLY A 128 -7.13 11.50 -18.56
C GLY A 128 -7.53 10.22 -19.26
N GLN A 129 -7.53 10.25 -20.57
CA GLN A 129 -7.87 9.13 -21.44
C GLN A 129 -6.62 8.59 -22.16
N SER A 130 -6.79 8.07 -23.38
CA SER A 130 -5.74 7.40 -24.16
C SER A 130 -4.46 8.22 -24.32
N ASN A 131 -4.56 9.55 -24.46
CA ASN A 131 -3.38 10.41 -24.59
C ASN A 131 -2.44 10.36 -23.38
N MET A 132 -2.99 10.07 -22.18
CA MET A 132 -2.18 9.90 -20.97
C MET A 132 -1.46 8.55 -20.90
N GLN A 133 -1.72 7.65 -21.83
CA GLN A 133 -1.08 6.34 -21.93
C GLN A 133 -0.01 6.27 -23.02
N ILE A 134 0.06 7.29 -23.90
CA ILE A 134 1.03 7.30 -24.99
C ILE A 134 2.43 7.54 -24.39
N PRO A 135 3.35 6.58 -24.52
CA PRO A 135 4.72 6.78 -24.05
C PRO A 135 5.47 7.77 -24.96
N LEU A 136 6.50 8.41 -24.45
CA LEU A 136 7.34 9.35 -25.21
C LEU A 136 7.95 8.74 -26.48
N ARG A 137 8.18 7.43 -26.50
CA ARG A 137 8.65 6.70 -27.69
C ARG A 137 7.62 6.60 -28.82
N GLY A 138 6.38 7.05 -28.59
CA GLY A 138 5.28 6.92 -29.54
C GLY A 138 4.44 5.67 -29.33
N GLY A 139 3.29 5.62 -30.00
CA GLY A 139 2.36 4.49 -29.98
C GLY A 139 2.75 3.38 -30.95
N LEU A 140 2.01 2.26 -30.87
CA LEU A 140 2.15 1.11 -31.79
C LEU A 140 1.80 1.45 -33.25
N ASP A 141 1.10 2.57 -33.46
CA ASP A 141 0.63 3.04 -34.78
C ASP A 141 1.72 3.78 -35.59
N GLY A 142 2.97 3.77 -35.09
CA GLY A 142 4.09 4.44 -35.76
C GLY A 142 4.12 5.97 -35.58
N ASN A 143 3.20 6.53 -34.81
CA ASN A 143 3.20 7.96 -34.48
C ASN A 143 4.28 8.25 -33.45
N PHE A 144 5.37 8.87 -33.89
CA PHE A 144 6.45 9.33 -33.00
C PHE A 144 6.05 10.65 -32.34
N ILE A 145 6.42 10.78 -31.06
CA ILE A 145 6.33 12.06 -30.36
C ILE A 145 7.53 12.90 -30.75
N GLU A 146 7.30 14.09 -31.30
CA GLU A 146 8.38 15.03 -31.64
C GLU A 146 9.23 15.33 -30.41
N GLY A 147 10.54 15.19 -30.52
CA GLY A 147 11.49 15.32 -29.39
C GLY A 147 11.42 14.20 -28.34
N GLY A 148 10.56 13.20 -28.52
CA GLY A 148 10.33 12.14 -27.53
C GLY A 148 11.56 11.31 -27.24
N LEU A 149 12.36 10.94 -28.25
CA LEU A 149 13.58 10.19 -28.08
C LEU A 149 14.64 10.99 -27.33
N ASP A 150 14.81 12.27 -27.66
CA ASP A 150 15.75 13.15 -26.97
C ASP A 150 15.35 13.34 -25.51
N ALA A 151 14.05 13.47 -25.23
CA ALA A 151 13.52 13.56 -23.88
C ALA A 151 13.80 12.25 -23.10
N ILE A 152 13.66 11.08 -23.72
CA ILE A 152 13.97 9.79 -23.10
C ILE A 152 15.46 9.69 -22.77
N VAL A 153 16.34 9.95 -23.72
CA VAL A 153 17.80 9.83 -23.54
C VAL A 153 18.29 10.77 -22.43
N ASN A 154 17.72 11.95 -22.31
CA ASN A 154 18.08 12.97 -21.32
C ASN A 154 17.22 12.91 -20.04
N SER A 155 16.36 11.91 -19.85
CA SER A 155 15.39 11.84 -18.76
C SER A 155 16.00 11.57 -17.39
N LYS A 156 17.25 11.11 -17.28
CA LYS A 156 17.86 10.74 -16.00
C LYS A 156 17.83 11.90 -15.01
N ASN A 157 17.00 11.77 -14.00
CA ASN A 157 16.86 12.77 -12.96
C ASN A 157 16.39 12.14 -11.64
N ASP A 158 17.26 12.11 -10.64
CA ASP A 158 16.96 11.53 -9.32
C ASP A 158 15.95 12.34 -8.49
N ARG A 159 15.61 13.55 -8.91
CA ARG A 159 14.60 14.41 -8.25
C ARG A 159 13.21 14.31 -8.88
N ILE A 160 13.08 13.68 -10.04
CA ILE A 160 11.79 13.40 -10.68
C ILE A 160 11.45 11.93 -10.41
N ARG A 161 10.25 11.72 -9.90
CA ARG A 161 9.72 10.39 -9.58
C ARG A 161 8.35 10.20 -10.22
N PHE A 162 8.09 9.01 -10.65
CA PHE A 162 6.79 8.61 -11.21
C PHE A 162 6.16 7.54 -10.33
N PHE A 163 4.88 7.68 -10.08
CA PHE A 163 4.05 6.61 -9.54
C PHE A 163 3.01 6.22 -10.58
N THR A 164 3.23 5.14 -11.27
CA THR A 164 2.29 4.67 -12.29
C THR A 164 1.28 3.74 -11.65
N VAL A 165 0.02 4.19 -11.61
CA VAL A 165 -1.11 3.39 -11.13
C VAL A 165 -1.43 2.33 -12.15
N LYS A 166 -1.46 1.04 -11.74
CA LYS A 166 -1.93 -0.04 -12.59
C LYS A 166 -3.40 0.13 -12.90
N GLN A 167 -3.77 -0.01 -14.17
CA GLN A 167 -5.16 0.02 -14.61
C GLN A 167 -5.99 -0.97 -13.82
N ASN A 168 -7.10 -0.48 -13.30
CA ASN A 168 -8.08 -1.27 -12.56
C ASN A 168 -9.46 -0.61 -12.68
N THR A 169 -10.50 -1.43 -12.68
CA THR A 169 -11.89 -0.96 -12.67
C THR A 169 -12.49 -1.22 -11.30
N SER A 170 -13.15 -0.21 -10.74
CA SER A 170 -13.86 -0.34 -9.46
C SER A 170 -15.14 0.47 -9.49
N LEU A 171 -16.22 -0.10 -8.97
CA LEU A 171 -17.51 0.59 -8.78
C LEU A 171 -17.54 1.45 -7.51
N LYS A 172 -16.49 1.39 -6.68
CA LYS A 172 -16.37 2.14 -5.43
C LYS A 172 -14.97 2.75 -5.34
N PRO A 173 -14.81 3.91 -4.66
CA PRO A 173 -13.50 4.44 -4.32
C PRO A 173 -12.66 3.39 -3.57
N LEU A 174 -11.38 3.28 -3.92
CA LEU A 174 -10.44 2.37 -3.28
C LEU A 174 -9.53 3.14 -2.33
N ASP A 175 -9.27 2.57 -1.15
CA ASP A 175 -8.32 3.14 -0.19
C ASP A 175 -6.86 2.85 -0.55
N ASN A 176 -6.63 1.99 -1.53
CA ASN A 176 -5.29 1.60 -1.97
C ASN A 176 -5.27 1.34 -3.49
N VAL A 177 -4.13 1.56 -4.09
CA VAL A 177 -3.88 1.35 -5.53
C VAL A 177 -2.65 0.47 -5.71
N LYS A 178 -2.55 -0.21 -6.86
CA LYS A 178 -1.33 -0.95 -7.22
C LYS A 178 -0.44 -0.04 -8.06
N GLY A 179 0.81 0.08 -7.66
CA GLY A 179 1.82 0.90 -8.34
C GLY A 179 3.13 0.86 -7.58
N ARG A 180 4.14 1.55 -8.10
CA ARG A 180 5.42 1.76 -7.43
C ARG A 180 6.02 3.09 -7.86
N TRP A 181 6.88 3.65 -7.01
CA TRP A 181 7.67 4.83 -7.34
C TRP A 181 8.91 4.42 -8.14
N GLU A 182 9.21 5.18 -9.16
CA GLU A 182 10.36 5.00 -10.02
C GLU A 182 11.04 6.35 -10.25
N LYS A 183 12.38 6.37 -10.32
CA LYS A 183 13.16 7.55 -10.69
C LYS A 183 13.04 7.77 -12.19
N ALA A 184 13.03 9.02 -12.62
CA ALA A 184 13.11 9.32 -14.03
C ALA A 184 14.42 8.79 -14.62
N ALA A 185 14.32 7.95 -15.62
CA ALA A 185 15.43 7.34 -16.34
C ALA A 185 14.96 6.92 -17.74
N PRO A 186 15.88 6.68 -18.70
CA PRO A 186 15.51 6.20 -20.02
C PRO A 186 14.71 4.87 -20.03
N SER A 187 14.74 4.13 -18.93
CA SER A 187 14.03 2.85 -18.76
C SER A 187 12.66 2.97 -18.10
N THR A 188 12.26 4.15 -17.64
CA THR A 188 10.97 4.41 -16.94
C THR A 188 9.95 5.08 -17.81
#